data_a27d33ad6ed829c49f8589501dd083d0
#
_entry.id   a27d33ad6ed829c49f8589501dd083d0
#
_cell.length_a   1.000
_cell.length_b   1.000
_cell.length_c   1.000
_cell.angle_alpha   90.00
_cell.angle_beta   90.00
_cell.angle_gamma   90.00
#
_symmetry.space_group_name_H-M   'P 1'
#
loop_
_entity.id
_entity.type
_entity.pdbx_description
1 polymer ?
#
loop_
_entity_poly.entity_id
_entity_poly.type
_entity_poly.pdbx_seq_one_letter_code
_entity_poly.pdbx_strand_id
1 'polypeptide(L)'
;RQRAKSREGRLQVELARLEHLSTRLVRGWTHLERQRGGLGKTGGPGEKQIELDRRMIGVRMKQLRDQLKRLARQRGTQRRARSRGDSITVSLAGYTNAGKSTLFNKLTRAESYAADQLFATLDTTARKFWLNDEETVVATDTVGFIRGLPHQLIEAFKSTLDETVHADLLLHVVDASSPVREEQIAEVNSVLHDIKADDVPTILVYNKIDMTGHAPEIVRDNEGRPKAVFVSALTGAGLDELREAVSEFAHKWRDDHPNLPREPEDWEREMANDRDDPRLKRKSAAEELAELESLL
;
A
#
# COMPACT_ATOMS: atom_id res chain seq x y z
N ARG A 1 -9.08 12.73 6.96
CA ARG A 1 -10.35 11.96 6.92
C ARG A 1 -11.06 12.07 5.57
N GLN A 2 -11.05 13.21 4.89
CA GLN A 2 -11.78 13.42 3.63
C GLN A 2 -11.22 12.63 2.44
N ARG A 3 -9.93 12.23 2.45
CA ARG A 3 -9.25 11.55 1.35
C ARG A 3 -9.24 10.02 1.45
N ALA A 4 -9.34 9.46 2.64
CA ALA A 4 -9.46 8.02 2.84
C ALA A 4 -10.90 7.58 2.57
N LYS A 5 -11.15 7.04 1.37
CA LYS A 5 -12.48 6.54 0.96
C LYS A 5 -12.70 5.10 1.42
N SER A 6 -11.64 4.28 1.45
CA SER A 6 -11.72 2.89 1.91
C SER A 6 -11.90 2.80 3.43
N ARG A 7 -12.43 1.66 3.87
CA ARG A 7 -12.53 1.34 5.31
C ARG A 7 -11.13 1.27 5.93
N GLU A 8 -10.18 0.71 5.22
CA GLU A 8 -8.80 0.52 5.68
C GLU A 8 -8.05 1.84 5.78
N GLY A 9 -8.05 2.68 4.73
CA GLY A 9 -7.42 4.00 4.79
C GLY A 9 -7.98 4.87 5.92
N ARG A 10 -9.28 4.76 6.23
CA ARG A 10 -9.87 5.44 7.39
C ARG A 10 -9.32 4.95 8.71
N LEU A 11 -9.14 3.63 8.88
CA LEU A 11 -8.56 3.04 10.08
C LEU A 11 -7.09 3.42 10.25
N GLN A 12 -6.31 3.45 9.15
CA GLN A 12 -4.90 3.87 9.14
C GLN A 12 -4.75 5.34 9.54
N VAL A 13 -5.54 6.24 8.96
CA VAL A 13 -5.54 7.67 9.32
C VAL A 13 -5.94 7.87 10.79
N GLU A 14 -6.92 7.09 11.29
CA GLU A 14 -7.33 7.15 12.69
C GLU A 14 -6.20 6.66 13.62
N LEU A 15 -5.54 5.56 13.26
CA LEU A 15 -4.40 5.02 14.01
C LEU A 15 -3.24 6.03 14.08
N ALA A 16 -2.79 6.55 12.93
CA ALA A 16 -1.74 7.56 12.87
C ALA A 16 -2.07 8.82 13.69
N ARG A 17 -3.34 9.25 13.68
CA ARG A 17 -3.81 10.36 14.52
C ARG A 17 -3.69 10.07 16.02
N LEU A 18 -4.09 8.88 16.44
CA LEU A 18 -4.02 8.48 17.85
C LEU A 18 -2.56 8.31 18.32
N GLU A 19 -1.68 7.78 17.48
CA GLU A 19 -0.24 7.70 17.75
C GLU A 19 0.36 9.09 17.95
N HIS A 20 0.07 10.03 17.05
CA HIS A 20 0.50 11.41 17.19
C HIS A 20 -0.08 12.08 18.46
N LEU A 21 -1.34 11.84 18.80
CA LEU A 21 -1.94 12.35 20.05
C LEU A 21 -1.27 11.76 21.29
N SER A 22 -0.98 10.46 21.27
CA SER A 22 -0.26 9.77 22.36
C SER A 22 1.10 10.39 22.63
N THR A 23 1.87 10.69 21.57
CA THR A 23 3.19 11.36 21.72
C THR A 23 3.09 12.79 22.25
N ARG A 24 2.05 13.53 21.87
CA ARG A 24 1.81 14.90 22.38
C ARG A 24 1.38 14.91 23.85
N LEU A 25 0.55 13.96 24.28
CA LEU A 25 0.17 13.81 25.69
C LEU A 25 1.40 13.59 26.57
N VAL A 26 2.37 12.79 26.13
CA VAL A 26 3.62 12.57 26.86
C VAL A 26 4.46 13.86 26.94
N ARG A 27 4.59 14.63 25.85
CA ARG A 27 5.38 15.86 25.84
C ARG A 27 4.73 17.02 26.60
N GLY A 28 3.42 17.13 26.58
CA GLY A 28 2.67 18.16 27.33
C GLY A 28 2.82 17.99 28.84
N TRP A 29 3.01 16.74 29.31
CA TRP A 29 3.14 16.41 30.71
C TRP A 29 4.48 16.82 31.33
N THR A 30 5.58 16.58 30.63
CA THR A 30 6.93 16.99 31.14
C THR A 30 7.06 18.50 31.37
N HIS A 31 6.21 19.30 30.73
CA HIS A 31 6.15 20.75 30.94
C HIS A 31 5.34 21.13 32.21
N LEU A 32 4.30 20.36 32.54
CA LEU A 32 3.43 20.59 33.71
C LEU A 32 4.07 20.12 35.01
N GLU A 33 4.83 19.02 34.99
CA GLU A 33 5.62 18.56 36.15
C GLU A 33 6.66 19.60 36.59
N ARG A 34 7.30 20.32 35.66
CA ARG A 34 8.30 21.35 35.98
C ARG A 34 7.68 22.63 36.59
N GLN A 35 6.39 22.87 36.45
CA GLN A 35 5.70 24.04 37.03
C GLN A 35 5.16 23.79 38.44
N ARG A 36 5.11 22.55 38.93
CA ARG A 36 4.67 22.19 40.27
C ARG A 36 5.85 21.83 41.17
N GLY A 37 6.65 22.80 41.50
CA GLY A 37 7.51 22.78 42.68
C GLY A 37 6.65 23.03 43.92
N GLY A 38 6.29 22.00 44.69
CA GLY A 38 5.65 22.18 45.98
C GLY A 38 4.74 21.04 46.44
N LEU A 39 5.22 20.29 47.43
CA LEU A 39 4.49 19.48 48.42
C LEU A 39 3.26 18.68 48.00
N GLY A 40 3.36 17.35 47.97
CA GLY A 40 2.24 16.44 48.13
C GLY A 40 2.39 15.09 47.37
N LYS A 41 2.56 14.03 48.14
CA LYS A 41 2.67 12.61 47.73
C LYS A 41 1.37 11.98 47.17
N THR A 42 0.42 12.76 46.70
CA THR A 42 -0.84 12.26 46.12
C THR A 42 -1.06 12.92 44.79
N GLY A 43 -0.99 12.11 43.70
CA GLY A 43 -1.30 12.53 42.34
C GLY A 43 -2.68 13.21 42.28
N GLY A 44 -2.74 14.43 41.74
CA GLY A 44 -3.97 15.20 41.64
C GLY A 44 -4.98 14.58 40.67
N PRO A 45 -6.27 15.02 40.72
CA PRO A 45 -7.32 14.48 39.86
C PRO A 45 -6.98 14.56 38.33
N GLY A 46 -6.11 15.50 37.93
CA GLY A 46 -5.62 15.60 36.55
C GLY A 46 -4.67 14.47 36.14
N GLU A 47 -3.85 13.91 37.05
CA GLU A 47 -3.00 12.75 36.78
C GLU A 47 -3.80 11.50 36.46
N LYS A 48 -4.82 11.23 37.28
CA LYS A 48 -5.71 10.09 37.07
C LYS A 48 -6.47 10.19 35.73
N GLN A 49 -6.88 11.40 35.34
CA GLN A 49 -7.60 11.62 34.08
C GLN A 49 -6.70 11.36 32.88
N ILE A 50 -5.45 11.84 32.89
CA ILE A 50 -4.50 11.63 31.78
C ILE A 50 -4.11 10.15 31.65
N GLU A 51 -3.94 9.46 32.78
CA GLU A 51 -3.66 8.03 32.75
C GLU A 51 -4.83 7.23 32.17
N LEU A 52 -6.06 7.60 32.49
CA LEU A 52 -7.26 7.04 31.88
C LEU A 52 -7.32 7.33 30.38
N ASP A 53 -7.08 8.57 29.96
CA ASP A 53 -7.07 8.96 28.55
C ASP A 53 -5.99 8.19 27.77
N ARG A 54 -4.79 8.05 28.34
CA ARG A 54 -3.70 7.26 27.76
C ARG A 54 -4.09 5.78 27.61
N ARG A 55 -4.73 5.21 28.62
CA ARG A 55 -5.22 3.83 28.59
C ARG A 55 -6.32 3.66 27.52
N MET A 56 -7.27 4.60 27.43
CA MET A 56 -8.31 4.57 26.41
C MET A 56 -7.73 4.68 25.00
N ILE A 57 -6.78 5.58 24.76
CA ILE A 57 -6.07 5.69 23.48
C ILE A 57 -5.34 4.38 23.18
N GLY A 58 -4.63 3.78 24.12
CA GLY A 58 -3.92 2.51 23.97
C GLY A 58 -4.88 1.37 23.59
N VAL A 59 -6.02 1.26 24.25
CA VAL A 59 -7.06 0.26 23.91
C VAL A 59 -7.60 0.50 22.49
N ARG A 60 -7.88 1.75 22.14
CA ARG A 60 -8.39 2.08 20.80
C ARG A 60 -7.37 1.78 19.71
N MET A 61 -6.10 2.12 19.92
CA MET A 61 -5.01 1.79 19.00
C MET A 61 -4.88 0.28 18.78
N LYS A 62 -4.98 -0.53 19.86
CA LYS A 62 -4.98 -1.99 19.75
C LYS A 62 -6.14 -2.49 18.89
N GLN A 63 -7.36 -2.03 19.15
CA GLN A 63 -8.54 -2.39 18.35
C GLN A 63 -8.38 -2.05 16.86
N LEU A 64 -7.79 -0.88 16.56
CA LEU A 64 -7.54 -0.46 15.17
C LEU A 64 -6.48 -1.36 14.50
N ARG A 65 -5.40 -1.69 15.20
CA ARG A 65 -4.37 -2.63 14.70
C ARG A 65 -4.95 -4.02 14.42
N ASP A 66 -5.80 -4.52 15.32
CA ASP A 66 -6.48 -5.81 15.13
C ASP A 66 -7.43 -5.79 13.92
N GLN A 67 -8.16 -4.69 13.71
CA GLN A 67 -9.02 -4.52 12.54
C GLN A 67 -8.19 -4.46 11.24
N LEU A 68 -7.08 -3.72 11.23
CA LEU A 68 -6.17 -3.64 10.10
C LEU A 68 -5.55 -5.02 9.79
N LYS A 69 -5.13 -5.77 10.82
CA LYS A 69 -4.62 -7.14 10.64
C LYS A 69 -5.66 -8.07 10.00
N ARG A 70 -6.94 -7.96 10.37
CA ARG A 70 -8.03 -8.74 9.72
C ARG A 70 -8.23 -8.35 8.25
N LEU A 71 -8.18 -7.05 7.93
CA LEU A 71 -8.30 -6.57 6.54
C LEU A 71 -7.10 -7.02 5.69
N ALA A 72 -5.88 -6.97 6.22
CA ALA A 72 -4.70 -7.48 5.55
C ALA A 72 -4.84 -8.98 5.22
N ARG A 73 -5.34 -9.80 6.16
CA ARG A 73 -5.64 -11.23 5.92
C ARG A 73 -6.65 -11.43 4.78
N GLN A 74 -7.73 -10.63 4.76
CA GLN A 74 -8.73 -10.70 3.69
C GLN A 74 -8.14 -10.35 2.32
N ARG A 75 -7.25 -9.34 2.25
CA ARG A 75 -6.55 -8.99 1.00
C ARG A 75 -5.63 -10.11 0.53
N GLY A 76 -4.87 -10.73 1.44
CA GLY A 76 -4.05 -11.87 1.09
C GLY A 76 -4.87 -13.00 0.44
N THR A 77 -6.06 -13.32 0.99
CA THR A 77 -6.96 -14.30 0.39
C THR A 77 -7.43 -13.88 -1.01
N GLN A 78 -7.73 -12.59 -1.23
CA GLN A 78 -8.11 -12.06 -2.53
C GLN A 78 -6.94 -12.08 -3.53
N ARG A 79 -5.70 -11.80 -3.08
CA ARG A 79 -4.49 -11.92 -3.91
C ARG A 79 -4.30 -13.33 -4.42
N ARG A 80 -4.42 -14.35 -3.56
CA ARG A 80 -4.35 -15.76 -3.96
C ARG A 80 -5.39 -16.15 -5.00
N ALA A 81 -6.61 -15.66 -4.86
CA ALA A 81 -7.65 -15.93 -5.87
C ALA A 81 -7.24 -15.34 -7.24
N ARG A 82 -6.51 -14.22 -7.24
CA ARG A 82 -5.96 -13.59 -8.46
C ARG A 82 -4.77 -14.35 -9.02
N SER A 83 -3.82 -14.77 -8.18
CA SER A 83 -2.61 -15.50 -8.62
C SER A 83 -2.91 -16.93 -9.12
N ARG A 84 -4.05 -17.53 -8.73
CA ARG A 84 -4.52 -18.80 -9.31
C ARG A 84 -5.01 -18.68 -10.75
N GLY A 85 -5.19 -17.46 -11.26
CA GLY A 85 -5.74 -17.17 -12.58
C GLY A 85 -4.68 -16.71 -13.60
N ASP A 86 -3.41 -17.09 -13.50
CA ASP A 86 -2.31 -16.69 -14.40
C ASP A 86 -2.13 -15.18 -14.61
N SER A 87 -2.76 -14.35 -13.78
CA SER A 87 -2.71 -12.90 -13.93
C SER A 87 -1.53 -12.31 -13.15
N ILE A 88 -0.59 -11.72 -13.86
CA ILE A 88 0.53 -10.99 -13.30
C ILE A 88 0.03 -9.72 -12.61
N THR A 89 0.61 -9.40 -11.47
CA THR A 89 0.31 -8.19 -10.72
C THR A 89 1.39 -7.13 -10.94
N VAL A 90 0.99 -5.98 -11.46
CA VAL A 90 1.86 -4.83 -11.74
C VAL A 90 1.54 -3.71 -10.74
N SER A 91 2.53 -3.25 -9.98
CA SER A 91 2.36 -2.15 -9.04
C SER A 91 3.02 -0.87 -9.53
N LEU A 92 2.32 0.26 -9.39
CA LEU A 92 2.89 1.57 -9.71
C LEU A 92 3.52 2.16 -8.46
N ALA A 93 4.82 2.45 -8.49
CA ALA A 93 5.55 3.15 -7.44
C ALA A 93 6.14 4.45 -8.00
N GLY A 94 6.55 5.37 -7.14
CA GLY A 94 7.23 6.59 -7.57
C GLY A 94 6.91 7.79 -6.69
N TYR A 95 7.62 8.86 -6.93
CA TYR A 95 7.50 10.09 -6.14
C TYR A 95 6.11 10.72 -6.27
N THR A 96 5.70 11.52 -5.27
CA THR A 96 4.44 12.28 -5.38
C THR A 96 4.47 13.20 -6.59
N ASN A 97 3.32 13.35 -7.24
CA ASN A 97 3.18 14.16 -8.46
C ASN A 97 3.97 13.67 -9.69
N ALA A 98 4.54 12.48 -9.69
CA ALA A 98 5.14 11.87 -10.90
C ALA A 98 4.08 11.46 -11.95
N GLY A 99 2.78 11.51 -11.61
CA GLY A 99 1.69 11.20 -12.52
C GLY A 99 1.19 9.75 -12.44
N LYS A 100 1.48 9.00 -11.36
CA LYS A 100 1.05 7.60 -11.18
C LYS A 100 -0.43 7.38 -11.39
N SER A 101 -1.28 8.11 -10.68
CA SER A 101 -2.73 7.96 -10.76
C SER A 101 -3.29 8.36 -12.12
N THR A 102 -2.68 9.36 -12.80
CA THR A 102 -3.01 9.72 -14.17
C THR A 102 -2.68 8.58 -15.13
N LEU A 103 -1.47 8.01 -14.99
CA LEU A 103 -1.02 6.87 -15.79
C LEU A 103 -1.92 5.65 -15.54
N PHE A 104 -2.19 5.33 -14.28
CA PHE A 104 -3.08 4.24 -13.89
C PHE A 104 -4.47 4.37 -14.52
N ASN A 105 -5.08 5.56 -14.50
CA ASN A 105 -6.37 5.80 -15.12
C ASN A 105 -6.35 5.57 -16.62
N LYS A 106 -5.30 6.02 -17.30
CA LYS A 106 -5.13 5.82 -18.75
C LYS A 106 -4.95 4.35 -19.11
N LEU A 107 -4.15 3.60 -18.33
CA LEU A 107 -3.90 2.18 -18.57
C LEU A 107 -5.13 1.31 -18.30
N THR A 108 -5.90 1.64 -17.25
CA THR A 108 -7.04 0.84 -16.81
C THR A 108 -8.38 1.32 -17.31
N ARG A 109 -8.41 2.40 -18.11
CA ARG A 109 -9.64 3.07 -18.58
C ARG A 109 -10.57 3.46 -17.43
N ALA A 110 -10.00 3.80 -16.27
CA ALA A 110 -10.73 4.13 -15.06
C ALA A 110 -10.78 5.64 -14.83
N GLU A 111 -11.84 6.09 -14.17
CA GLU A 111 -11.97 7.46 -13.67
C GLU A 111 -11.65 7.51 -12.16
N SER A 112 -10.40 7.25 -11.80
CA SER A 112 -9.96 7.48 -10.41
C SER A 112 -9.53 8.92 -10.23
N TYR A 113 -9.72 9.45 -9.01
CA TYR A 113 -9.35 10.83 -8.69
C TYR A 113 -7.83 11.02 -8.83
N ALA A 114 -7.43 11.71 -9.88
CA ALA A 114 -6.06 12.18 -10.06
C ALA A 114 -6.03 13.68 -9.78
N ALA A 115 -5.19 14.10 -8.84
CA ALA A 115 -5.03 15.52 -8.51
C ALA A 115 -3.56 15.86 -8.31
N ASP A 116 -3.24 17.08 -8.62
CA ASP A 116 -1.91 17.66 -8.46
C ASP A 116 -1.65 18.04 -6.99
N GLN A 117 -1.74 17.03 -6.11
CA GLN A 117 -1.62 17.17 -4.67
C GLN A 117 -0.81 16.03 -4.06
N LEU A 118 -0.08 16.35 -2.98
CA LEU A 118 0.63 15.34 -2.18
C LEU A 118 -0.36 14.29 -1.66
N PHE A 119 -0.01 12.99 -1.84
CA PHE A 119 -0.85 11.86 -1.44
C PHE A 119 -2.27 11.90 -2.05
N ALA A 120 -2.36 12.10 -3.37
CA ALA A 120 -3.63 12.03 -4.09
C ALA A 120 -4.30 10.66 -3.91
N THR A 121 -3.51 9.58 -3.94
CA THR A 121 -3.94 8.21 -3.65
C THR A 121 -3.49 7.82 -2.24
N LEU A 122 -4.43 7.46 -1.37
CA LEU A 122 -4.20 6.88 -0.04
C LEU A 122 -4.62 5.42 0.02
N ASP A 123 -5.53 5.02 -0.83
CA ASP A 123 -6.09 3.67 -0.90
C ASP A 123 -5.59 2.97 -2.15
N THR A 124 -5.05 1.77 -2.01
CA THR A 124 -4.70 0.94 -3.16
C THR A 124 -5.92 0.60 -3.97
N THR A 125 -5.84 0.83 -5.25
CA THR A 125 -6.88 0.47 -6.21
C THR A 125 -6.30 -0.55 -7.18
N ALA A 126 -6.87 -1.76 -7.21
CA ALA A 126 -6.49 -2.79 -8.16
C ALA A 126 -7.51 -2.85 -9.30
N ARG A 127 -7.04 -2.84 -10.54
CA ARG A 127 -7.87 -2.93 -11.75
C ARG A 127 -7.20 -3.73 -12.84
N LYS A 128 -8.01 -4.28 -13.75
CA LYS A 128 -7.49 -4.90 -14.96
C LYS A 128 -6.84 -3.84 -15.85
N PHE A 129 -5.65 -4.14 -16.33
CA PHE A 129 -4.89 -3.39 -17.31
C PHE A 129 -4.75 -4.27 -18.57
N TRP A 130 -5.27 -3.79 -19.68
CA TRP A 130 -5.25 -4.49 -20.96
C TRP A 130 -3.94 -4.21 -21.68
N LEU A 131 -3.17 -5.27 -21.96
CA LEU A 131 -1.94 -5.19 -22.73
C LEU A 131 -2.26 -5.22 -24.22
N ASN A 132 -3.17 -6.14 -24.62
CA ASN A 132 -3.74 -6.28 -25.95
C ASN A 132 -5.20 -6.80 -25.81
N ASP A 133 -5.83 -7.21 -26.90
CA ASP A 133 -7.22 -7.67 -26.92
C ASP A 133 -7.44 -8.97 -26.14
N GLU A 134 -6.42 -9.79 -25.98
CA GLU A 134 -6.51 -11.12 -25.35
C GLU A 134 -5.82 -11.15 -23.97
N GLU A 135 -4.87 -10.26 -23.70
CA GLU A 135 -4.01 -10.32 -22.52
C GLU A 135 -4.29 -9.19 -21.54
N THR A 136 -4.46 -9.57 -20.28
CA THR A 136 -4.65 -8.62 -19.18
C THR A 136 -3.72 -8.91 -18.01
N VAL A 137 -3.30 -7.85 -17.31
CA VAL A 137 -2.62 -7.91 -16.03
C VAL A 137 -3.42 -7.15 -14.99
N VAL A 138 -3.12 -7.34 -13.71
CA VAL A 138 -3.72 -6.55 -12.62
C VAL A 138 -2.80 -5.41 -12.27
N ALA A 139 -3.19 -4.17 -12.55
CA ALA A 139 -2.48 -2.99 -12.12
C ALA A 139 -2.97 -2.51 -10.75
N THR A 140 -2.04 -2.08 -9.90
CA THR A 140 -2.34 -1.46 -8.60
C THR A 140 -1.71 -0.07 -8.51
N ASP A 141 -2.52 0.95 -8.17
CA ASP A 141 -2.04 2.29 -7.84
C ASP A 141 -1.70 2.37 -6.36
N THR A 142 -0.53 2.92 -6.03
CA THR A 142 -0.05 3.02 -4.66
C THR A 142 0.16 4.47 -4.20
N VAL A 143 0.44 4.63 -2.92
CA VAL A 143 0.75 5.93 -2.33
C VAL A 143 2.03 6.51 -2.95
N GLY A 144 2.03 7.82 -3.24
CA GLY A 144 3.23 8.50 -3.69
C GLY A 144 4.24 8.70 -2.56
N PHE A 145 5.51 8.45 -2.86
CA PHE A 145 6.61 8.70 -1.93
C PHE A 145 6.96 10.19 -1.85
N ILE A 146 7.42 10.63 -0.69
CA ILE A 146 7.92 11.98 -0.45
C ILE A 146 9.27 11.90 0.26
N ARG A 147 10.04 12.99 0.15
CA ARG A 147 11.32 13.13 0.84
C ARG A 147 11.16 12.99 2.34
N GLY A 148 12.02 12.17 2.96
CA GLY A 148 12.02 11.98 4.41
C GLY A 148 10.70 11.43 4.94
N LEU A 149 10.08 10.43 4.27
CA LEU A 149 8.85 9.80 4.75
C LEU A 149 9.05 9.31 6.18
N PRO A 150 8.35 9.86 7.19
CA PRO A 150 8.53 9.44 8.57
C PRO A 150 8.21 7.93 8.72
N HIS A 151 9.02 7.19 9.47
CA HIS A 151 8.79 5.75 9.72
C HIS A 151 7.37 5.45 10.24
N GLN A 152 6.78 6.36 11.01
CA GLN A 152 5.39 6.27 11.47
C GLN A 152 4.38 6.26 10.32
N LEU A 153 4.66 6.98 9.23
CA LEU A 153 3.82 6.97 8.03
C LEU A 153 4.07 5.72 7.18
N ILE A 154 5.28 5.19 7.15
CA ILE A 154 5.58 3.89 6.51
C ILE A 154 4.77 2.79 7.19
N GLU A 155 4.74 2.74 8.53
CA GLU A 155 3.87 1.80 9.27
C GLU A 155 2.38 2.02 9.00
N ALA A 156 1.94 3.27 8.95
CA ALA A 156 0.54 3.59 8.67
C ALA A 156 0.12 3.20 7.25
N PHE A 157 1.05 3.23 6.28
CA PHE A 157 0.81 2.83 4.88
C PHE A 157 1.30 1.42 4.55
N LYS A 158 1.75 0.66 5.55
CA LYS A 158 2.32 -0.67 5.35
C LYS A 158 1.44 -1.57 4.49
N SER A 159 0.13 -1.60 4.73
CA SER A 159 -0.79 -2.41 3.95
C SER A 159 -0.98 -1.93 2.50
N THR A 160 -0.72 -0.65 2.24
CA THR A 160 -0.74 -0.08 0.89
C THR A 160 0.57 -0.41 0.17
N LEU A 161 1.68 -0.41 0.91
CA LEU A 161 3.01 -0.78 0.44
C LEU A 161 3.17 -2.29 0.29
N ASP A 162 2.40 -3.10 1.01
CA ASP A 162 2.36 -4.57 0.86
C ASP A 162 1.99 -5.02 -0.56
N GLU A 163 1.17 -4.26 -1.28
CA GLU A 163 0.85 -4.55 -2.69
C GLU A 163 2.07 -4.34 -3.60
N THR A 164 3.00 -3.46 -3.23
CA THR A 164 4.26 -3.23 -3.94
C THR A 164 5.23 -4.38 -3.71
N VAL A 165 5.38 -4.84 -2.46
CA VAL A 165 6.26 -5.97 -2.08
C VAL A 165 5.85 -7.28 -2.76
N HIS A 166 4.55 -7.47 -3.01
CA HIS A 166 4.01 -8.70 -3.58
C HIS A 166 3.67 -8.59 -5.06
N ALA A 167 4.06 -7.50 -5.71
CA ALA A 167 3.90 -7.35 -7.16
C ALA A 167 4.91 -8.23 -7.91
N ASP A 168 4.51 -8.71 -9.08
CA ASP A 168 5.39 -9.46 -9.97
C ASP A 168 6.26 -8.50 -10.80
N LEU A 169 5.78 -7.27 -11.03
CA LEU A 169 6.49 -6.19 -11.70
C LEU A 169 6.20 -4.85 -11.05
N LEU A 170 7.22 -4.02 -10.93
CA LEU A 170 7.13 -2.63 -10.49
C LEU A 170 7.26 -1.68 -11.68
N LEU A 171 6.31 -0.76 -11.84
CA LEU A 171 6.45 0.39 -12.72
C LEU A 171 6.85 1.59 -11.87
N HIS A 172 8.14 1.93 -11.86
CA HIS A 172 8.64 3.08 -11.14
C HIS A 172 8.44 4.35 -11.97
N VAL A 173 7.38 5.09 -11.68
CA VAL A 173 6.99 6.29 -12.42
C VAL A 173 7.80 7.50 -11.96
N VAL A 174 8.50 8.12 -12.90
CA VAL A 174 9.41 9.25 -12.71
C VAL A 174 8.93 10.44 -13.53
N ASP A 175 8.95 11.64 -12.98
CA ASP A 175 8.71 12.86 -13.73
C ASP A 175 9.93 13.20 -14.58
N ALA A 176 9.85 12.98 -15.89
CA ALA A 176 10.95 13.26 -16.82
C ALA A 176 11.35 14.73 -16.87
N SER A 177 10.42 15.64 -16.55
CA SER A 177 10.64 17.10 -16.56
C SER A 177 11.29 17.63 -15.28
N SER A 178 11.38 16.78 -14.22
CA SER A 178 11.93 17.21 -12.93
C SER A 178 13.45 17.35 -12.99
N PRO A 179 14.01 18.52 -12.60
CA PRO A 179 15.48 18.71 -12.55
C PRO A 179 16.15 17.86 -11.45
N VAL A 180 15.39 17.40 -10.46
CA VAL A 180 15.85 16.58 -9.33
C VAL A 180 15.40 15.12 -9.44
N ARG A 181 15.11 14.65 -10.64
CA ARG A 181 14.57 13.29 -10.88
C ARG A 181 15.47 12.18 -10.34
N GLU A 182 16.79 12.33 -10.44
CA GLU A 182 17.76 11.32 -9.95
C GLU A 182 17.70 11.20 -8.42
N GLU A 183 17.56 12.33 -7.71
CA GLU A 183 17.37 12.33 -6.26
C GLU A 183 16.04 11.67 -5.88
N GLN A 184 14.97 11.94 -6.64
CA GLN A 184 13.66 11.33 -6.42
C GLN A 184 13.68 9.82 -6.65
N ILE A 185 14.40 9.36 -7.69
CA ILE A 185 14.61 7.92 -7.95
C ILE A 185 15.34 7.28 -6.76
N ALA A 186 16.44 7.90 -6.29
CA ALA A 186 17.20 7.38 -5.17
C ALA A 186 16.37 7.30 -3.87
N GLU A 187 15.53 8.30 -3.60
CA GLU A 187 14.62 8.30 -2.44
C GLU A 187 13.55 7.19 -2.54
N VAL A 188 12.96 6.99 -3.71
CA VAL A 188 11.99 5.90 -3.92
C VAL A 188 12.67 4.55 -3.72
N ASN A 189 13.87 4.36 -4.27
CA ASN A 189 14.63 3.12 -4.09
C ASN A 189 14.98 2.87 -2.62
N SER A 190 15.32 3.91 -1.85
CA SER A 190 15.54 3.78 -0.40
C SER A 190 14.29 3.28 0.33
N VAL A 191 13.11 3.81 -0.01
CA VAL A 191 11.85 3.35 0.60
C VAL A 191 11.51 1.92 0.16
N LEU A 192 11.73 1.57 -1.11
CA LEU A 192 11.53 0.20 -1.62
C LEU A 192 12.43 -0.79 -0.87
N HIS A 193 13.68 -0.42 -0.58
CA HIS A 193 14.59 -1.21 0.24
C HIS A 193 14.07 -1.37 1.68
N ASP A 194 13.61 -0.28 2.32
CA ASP A 194 13.07 -0.30 3.70
C ASP A 194 11.87 -1.24 3.85
N ILE A 195 11.05 -1.36 2.80
CA ILE A 195 9.89 -2.27 2.77
C ILE A 195 10.22 -3.65 2.20
N LYS A 196 11.47 -3.93 1.83
CA LYS A 196 11.93 -5.19 1.23
C LYS A 196 11.28 -5.50 -0.13
N ALA A 197 11.16 -4.49 -0.97
CA ALA A 197 10.66 -4.57 -2.34
C ALA A 197 11.75 -4.36 -3.40
N ASP A 198 13.01 -4.34 -3.01
CA ASP A 198 14.19 -4.17 -3.87
C ASP A 198 14.43 -5.35 -4.80
N ASP A 199 13.97 -6.55 -4.44
CA ASP A 199 14.05 -7.75 -5.29
C ASP A 199 12.95 -7.81 -6.38
N VAL A 200 11.95 -6.93 -6.32
CA VAL A 200 10.87 -6.92 -7.33
C VAL A 200 11.39 -6.36 -8.66
N PRO A 201 11.25 -7.09 -9.78
CA PRO A 201 11.62 -6.60 -11.09
C PRO A 201 10.99 -5.23 -11.37
N THR A 202 11.79 -4.28 -11.85
CA THR A 202 11.37 -2.88 -12.00
C THR A 202 11.63 -2.35 -13.39
N ILE A 203 10.62 -1.73 -14.02
CA ILE A 203 10.75 -0.92 -15.23
C ILE A 203 10.58 0.56 -14.84
N LEU A 204 11.55 1.41 -15.20
CA LEU A 204 11.44 2.86 -15.04
C LEU A 204 10.44 3.42 -16.07
N VAL A 205 9.49 4.24 -15.64
CA VAL A 205 8.54 4.89 -16.53
C VAL A 205 8.75 6.40 -16.45
N TYR A 206 9.49 6.95 -17.40
CA TYR A 206 9.71 8.39 -17.52
C TYR A 206 8.46 9.05 -18.09
N ASN A 207 7.62 9.59 -17.20
CA ASN A 207 6.37 10.22 -17.54
C ASN A 207 6.55 11.73 -17.77
N LYS A 208 5.55 12.35 -18.40
CA LYS A 208 5.49 13.78 -18.76
C LYS A 208 6.48 14.17 -19.87
N ILE A 209 6.72 13.28 -20.84
CA ILE A 209 7.57 13.59 -21.99
C ILE A 209 7.01 14.74 -22.84
N ASP A 210 5.73 15.02 -22.77
CA ASP A 210 5.08 16.19 -23.36
C ASP A 210 5.69 17.52 -22.92
N MET A 211 6.32 17.55 -21.71
CA MET A 211 7.01 18.72 -21.18
C MET A 211 8.50 18.79 -21.57
N THR A 212 9.08 17.66 -22.02
CA THR A 212 10.51 17.58 -22.35
C THR A 212 10.78 17.51 -23.84
N GLY A 213 9.75 17.23 -24.65
CA GLY A 213 9.89 17.00 -26.09
C GLY A 213 10.56 15.69 -26.45
N HIS A 214 10.75 14.77 -25.48
CA HIS A 214 11.32 13.45 -25.73
C HIS A 214 10.30 12.59 -26.52
N ALA A 215 10.78 11.81 -27.47
CA ALA A 215 9.93 10.88 -28.19
C ALA A 215 9.60 9.64 -27.33
N PRO A 216 8.42 9.00 -27.52
CA PRO A 216 8.16 7.69 -26.92
C PRO A 216 9.20 6.66 -27.35
N GLU A 217 9.76 5.91 -26.40
CA GLU A 217 10.70 4.83 -26.70
C GLU A 217 10.78 3.82 -25.54
N ILE A 218 11.22 2.60 -25.87
CA ILE A 218 11.60 1.56 -24.93
C ILE A 218 13.13 1.49 -24.85
N VAL A 219 13.70 1.82 -23.72
CA VAL A 219 15.13 1.63 -23.45
C VAL A 219 15.35 0.22 -22.92
N ARG A 220 16.28 -0.50 -23.54
CA ARG A 220 16.57 -1.90 -23.20
C ARG A 220 17.91 -2.03 -22.50
N ASP A 221 18.06 -3.06 -21.68
CA ASP A 221 19.34 -3.43 -21.08
C ASP A 221 20.23 -4.22 -22.09
N ASN A 222 21.41 -4.62 -21.63
CA ASN A 222 22.38 -5.38 -22.47
C ASN A 222 21.86 -6.77 -22.89
N GLU A 223 20.81 -7.27 -22.23
CA GLU A 223 20.17 -8.55 -22.55
C GLU A 223 18.90 -8.37 -23.40
N GLY A 224 18.63 -7.13 -23.85
CA GLY A 224 17.48 -6.78 -24.66
C GLY A 224 16.18 -6.63 -23.87
N ARG A 225 16.18 -6.71 -22.53
CA ARG A 225 14.98 -6.59 -21.70
C ARG A 225 14.58 -5.13 -21.51
N PRO A 226 13.28 -4.81 -21.48
CA PRO A 226 12.81 -3.46 -21.18
C PRO A 226 13.32 -3.00 -19.81
N LYS A 227 14.08 -1.89 -19.80
CA LYS A 227 14.64 -1.26 -18.59
C LYS A 227 13.93 0.04 -18.26
N ALA A 228 13.57 0.82 -19.28
CA ALA A 228 12.84 2.06 -19.12
C ALA A 228 11.93 2.32 -20.32
N VAL A 229 10.84 3.07 -20.08
CA VAL A 229 9.90 3.50 -21.13
C VAL A 229 9.57 4.97 -20.94
N PHE A 230 9.55 5.72 -22.04
CA PHE A 230 9.22 7.14 -22.08
C PHE A 230 7.78 7.36 -22.51
N VAL A 231 6.97 8.00 -21.65
CA VAL A 231 5.52 8.15 -21.83
C VAL A 231 5.01 9.53 -21.47
N SER A 232 3.84 9.88 -21.98
CA SER A 232 3.00 10.96 -21.46
C SER A 232 1.63 10.40 -21.05
N ALA A 233 1.38 10.29 -19.76
CA ALA A 233 0.07 9.92 -19.25
C ALA A 233 -1.01 10.95 -19.60
N LEU A 234 -0.64 12.20 -19.87
CA LEU A 234 -1.55 13.27 -20.25
C LEU A 234 -2.04 13.08 -21.70
N THR A 235 -1.12 12.98 -22.64
CA THR A 235 -1.42 12.89 -24.08
C THR A 235 -1.73 11.48 -24.55
N GLY A 236 -1.20 10.48 -23.85
CA GLY A 236 -1.28 9.07 -24.24
C GLY A 236 -0.09 8.58 -25.06
N ALA A 237 0.87 9.45 -25.40
CA ALA A 237 2.08 9.06 -26.11
C ALA A 237 2.91 8.07 -25.30
N GLY A 238 3.43 7.01 -25.94
CA GLY A 238 4.26 5.99 -25.31
C GLY A 238 3.50 4.93 -24.50
N LEU A 239 2.16 4.97 -24.46
CA LEU A 239 1.39 3.97 -23.73
C LEU A 239 1.37 2.61 -24.42
N ASP A 240 1.49 2.56 -25.73
CA ASP A 240 1.56 1.30 -26.48
C ASP A 240 2.94 0.66 -26.28
N GLU A 241 4.01 1.45 -26.28
CA GLU A 241 5.36 1.02 -25.90
C GLU A 241 5.41 0.49 -24.47
N LEU A 242 4.69 1.12 -23.56
CA LEU A 242 4.59 0.62 -22.18
C LEU A 242 3.82 -0.70 -22.10
N ARG A 243 2.75 -0.88 -22.89
CA ARG A 243 2.03 -2.15 -22.98
C ARG A 243 2.91 -3.26 -23.53
N GLU A 244 3.67 -2.95 -24.59
CA GLU A 244 4.65 -3.88 -25.18
C GLU A 244 5.67 -4.32 -24.16
N ALA A 245 6.31 -3.39 -23.45
CA ALA A 245 7.31 -3.68 -22.42
C ALA A 245 6.76 -4.56 -21.27
N VAL A 246 5.52 -4.29 -20.82
CA VAL A 246 4.86 -5.10 -19.79
C VAL A 246 4.47 -6.48 -20.33
N SER A 247 4.02 -6.59 -21.60
CA SER A 247 3.68 -7.86 -22.24
C SER A 247 4.91 -8.75 -22.39
N GLU A 248 6.03 -8.21 -22.86
CA GLU A 248 7.31 -8.94 -22.92
C GLU A 248 7.73 -9.50 -21.55
N PHE A 249 7.64 -8.67 -20.51
CA PHE A 249 7.90 -9.12 -19.14
C PHE A 249 6.94 -10.22 -18.74
N ALA A 250 5.65 -10.07 -19.02
CA ALA A 250 4.60 -11.00 -18.66
C ALA A 250 4.81 -12.38 -19.29
N HIS A 251 5.18 -12.43 -20.58
CA HIS A 251 5.49 -13.68 -21.26
C HIS A 251 6.69 -14.38 -20.63
N LYS A 252 7.80 -13.66 -20.45
CA LYS A 252 8.99 -14.23 -19.81
C LYS A 252 8.72 -14.71 -18.40
N TRP A 253 7.97 -13.94 -17.61
CA TRP A 253 7.62 -14.30 -16.24
C TRP A 253 6.81 -15.61 -16.19
N ARG A 254 5.87 -15.83 -17.11
CA ARG A 254 5.11 -17.08 -17.21
C ARG A 254 5.98 -18.27 -17.60
N ASP A 255 6.91 -18.06 -18.52
CA ASP A 255 7.86 -19.10 -18.95
C ASP A 255 8.79 -19.53 -17.80
N ASP A 256 9.23 -18.56 -16.99
CA ASP A 256 10.11 -18.81 -15.84
C ASP A 256 9.36 -19.42 -14.64
N HIS A 257 8.01 -19.26 -14.57
CA HIS A 257 7.17 -19.70 -13.46
C HIS A 257 5.99 -20.59 -13.88
N PRO A 258 6.23 -21.73 -14.55
CA PRO A 258 5.16 -22.62 -14.96
C PRO A 258 4.50 -23.26 -13.74
N ASN A 259 3.33 -22.74 -13.31
CA ASN A 259 2.45 -23.34 -12.30
C ASN A 259 3.09 -23.66 -10.93
N LEU A 260 4.05 -22.89 -10.45
CA LEU A 260 4.55 -23.06 -9.10
C LEU A 260 3.52 -22.56 -8.08
N PRO A 261 3.00 -23.44 -7.17
CA PRO A 261 2.24 -22.95 -6.02
C PRO A 261 3.17 -22.08 -5.19
N ARG A 262 2.84 -20.80 -5.03
CA ARG A 262 3.58 -19.91 -4.11
C ARG A 262 3.56 -20.51 -2.71
N GLU A 263 4.71 -20.48 -2.03
CA GLU A 263 4.74 -20.87 -0.62
C GLU A 263 3.74 -20.05 0.20
N PRO A 264 3.02 -20.68 1.14
CA PRO A 264 2.08 -19.97 1.98
C PRO A 264 2.80 -18.91 2.82
N GLU A 265 2.30 -17.66 2.78
CA GLU A 265 2.81 -16.57 3.62
C GLU A 265 2.63 -16.89 5.12
N ASP A 266 3.42 -16.29 6.00
CA ASP A 266 3.40 -16.58 7.45
C ASP A 266 2.01 -16.41 8.08
N TRP A 267 1.25 -15.38 7.66
CA TRP A 267 -0.13 -15.19 8.12
C TRP A 267 -1.08 -16.31 7.64
N GLU A 268 -0.74 -17.02 6.58
CA GLU A 268 -1.51 -18.14 6.04
C GLU A 268 -1.28 -19.40 6.86
N ARG A 269 -0.02 -19.60 7.30
CA ARG A 269 0.33 -20.64 8.26
C ARG A 269 -0.37 -20.40 9.60
N GLU A 270 -0.42 -19.11 10.04
CA GLU A 270 -1.20 -18.72 11.22
C GLU A 270 -2.70 -18.99 11.05
N MET A 271 -3.30 -18.67 9.88
CA MET A 271 -4.74 -18.96 9.62
C MET A 271 -5.06 -20.46 9.51
N ALA A 272 -4.14 -21.26 8.98
CA ALA A 272 -4.33 -22.71 8.96
C ALA A 272 -4.37 -23.24 10.40
N ASN A 273 -3.47 -22.77 11.27
CA ASN A 273 -3.46 -23.12 12.69
C ASN A 273 -4.71 -22.59 13.43
N ASP A 274 -5.20 -21.38 13.11
CA ASP A 274 -6.42 -20.79 13.68
C ASP A 274 -7.70 -21.57 13.28
N ARG A 275 -7.74 -22.18 12.07
CA ARG A 275 -8.88 -23.00 11.64
C ARG A 275 -9.03 -24.30 12.43
N ASP A 276 -7.92 -24.81 12.93
CA ASP A 276 -7.90 -26.02 13.75
C ASP A 276 -8.07 -25.73 15.24
N ASP A 277 -8.13 -24.46 15.66
CA ASP A 277 -8.44 -24.08 17.06
C ASP A 277 -9.92 -24.34 17.35
N PRO A 278 -10.26 -25.30 18.23
CA PRO A 278 -11.64 -25.64 18.58
C PRO A 278 -12.44 -24.47 19.15
N ARG A 279 -11.75 -23.44 19.69
CA ARG A 279 -12.34 -22.25 20.33
C ARG A 279 -12.84 -21.23 19.31
N LEU A 280 -12.44 -21.34 18.03
CA LEU A 280 -12.80 -20.44 16.94
C LEU A 280 -13.85 -21.05 15.99
N LYS A 281 -14.25 -22.30 16.21
CA LYS A 281 -15.37 -22.90 15.48
C LYS A 281 -16.62 -22.11 15.85
N ARG A 282 -17.14 -21.32 14.91
CA ARG A 282 -18.48 -20.72 15.05
C ARG A 282 -19.46 -21.86 15.23
N LYS A 283 -20.26 -21.77 16.29
CA LYS A 283 -21.46 -22.63 16.43
C LYS A 283 -22.25 -22.52 15.12
N SER A 284 -22.69 -23.61 14.59
CA SER A 284 -23.55 -23.59 13.40
C SER A 284 -24.85 -22.87 13.76
N ALA A 285 -25.53 -22.27 12.79
CA ALA A 285 -26.83 -21.62 13.02
C ALA A 285 -27.84 -22.59 13.65
N ALA A 286 -27.71 -23.89 13.43
CA ALA A 286 -28.50 -24.94 14.05
C ALA A 286 -28.19 -25.11 15.55
N GLU A 287 -26.94 -24.99 15.96
CA GLU A 287 -26.53 -25.06 17.38
C GLU A 287 -26.96 -23.81 18.16
N GLU A 288 -26.93 -22.63 17.54
CA GLU A 288 -27.43 -21.39 18.14
C GLU A 288 -28.96 -21.43 18.31
N LEU A 289 -29.68 -21.99 17.34
CA LEU A 289 -31.13 -22.19 17.43
C LEU A 289 -31.51 -23.20 18.53
N ALA A 290 -30.79 -24.31 18.65
CA ALA A 290 -31.02 -25.32 19.67
C ALA A 290 -30.74 -24.78 21.10
N GLU A 291 -29.74 -23.92 21.24
CA GLU A 291 -29.43 -23.26 22.52
C GLU A 291 -30.50 -22.23 22.91
N LEU A 292 -31.07 -21.51 21.96
CA LEU A 292 -32.21 -20.59 22.16
C LEU A 292 -33.51 -21.34 22.52
N GLU A 293 -33.76 -22.48 21.91
CA GLU A 293 -34.93 -23.34 22.24
C GLU A 293 -34.82 -23.99 23.62
N SER A 294 -33.61 -24.20 24.13
CA SER A 294 -33.36 -24.77 25.47
C SER A 294 -33.50 -23.73 26.61
N LEU A 295 -33.56 -22.44 26.26
CA LEU A 295 -33.73 -21.32 27.22
C LEU A 295 -35.15 -20.78 27.31
N LEU A 296 -36.07 -21.32 26.52
CA LEU A 296 -37.51 -21.07 26.55
C LEU A 296 -38.26 -22.24 27.24
#